data_4573b3e4a6a5fe86f21c64e28f607d99
#
_entry.id   4573b3e4a6a5fe86f21c64e28f607d99
#
_cell.length_a   1.000
_cell.length_b   1.000
_cell.length_c   1.000
_cell.angle_alpha   90.00
_cell.angle_beta   90.00
_cell.angle_gamma   90.00
#
_symmetry.space_group_name_H-M   'P 1'
#
loop_
_entity.id
_entity.type
_entity.pdbx_description
1 polymer ?
#
loop_
_entity_poly.entity_id
_entity_poly.type
_entity_poly.pdbx_seq_one_letter_code
_entity_poly.pdbx_strand_id
1 'polypeptide(L)'
;MNKIVLAIVGFIVIVGGILVSASLFTVHQTQQALILQFGNPVRVITTPGLKFKLPFVQNIRYYDRRILDLDPPAQEIILNDQKRINVDSFVRYKITNPLEFLKTAQTDANFRQIFGGRLNAAVRSEVGKVLLGDMLSNKR
;
A
#
# COMPACT_ATOMS: atom_id res chain seq x y z
N MET A 1 25.70 -43.39 -25.24
CA MET A 1 24.61 -42.49 -24.76
C MET A 1 24.15 -41.70 -25.98
N ASN A 2 22.89 -41.82 -26.39
CA ASN A 2 22.38 -41.17 -27.60
C ASN A 2 22.44 -39.65 -27.44
N LYS A 3 22.99 -38.94 -28.43
CA LYS A 3 23.13 -37.47 -28.44
C LYS A 3 21.75 -36.78 -28.18
N ILE A 4 20.65 -37.43 -28.60
CA ILE A 4 19.28 -36.99 -28.36
C ILE A 4 18.92 -37.03 -26.88
N VAL A 5 19.29 -38.09 -26.15
CA VAL A 5 19.01 -38.20 -24.70
C VAL A 5 19.77 -37.13 -23.94
N LEU A 6 21.02 -36.86 -24.29
CA LEU A 6 21.84 -35.81 -23.69
C LEU A 6 21.19 -34.42 -23.92
N ALA A 7 20.69 -34.15 -25.12
CA ALA A 7 20.00 -32.90 -25.45
C ALA A 7 18.69 -32.73 -24.67
N ILE A 8 17.91 -33.81 -24.52
CA ILE A 8 16.65 -33.78 -23.74
C ILE A 8 16.96 -33.52 -22.25
N VAL A 9 17.95 -34.21 -21.67
CA VAL A 9 18.35 -34.00 -20.28
C VAL A 9 18.84 -32.57 -20.08
N GLY A 10 19.69 -32.04 -20.97
CA GLY A 10 20.15 -30.66 -20.91
C GLY A 10 18.99 -29.66 -20.96
N PHE A 11 18.01 -29.89 -21.84
CA PHE A 11 16.81 -29.05 -21.94
C PHE A 11 15.99 -29.06 -20.64
N ILE A 12 15.75 -30.23 -20.04
CA ILE A 12 15.01 -30.38 -18.79
C ILE A 12 15.72 -29.65 -17.63
N VAL A 13 17.04 -29.75 -17.57
CA VAL A 13 17.83 -29.07 -16.53
C VAL A 13 17.76 -27.54 -16.67
N ILE A 14 17.82 -27.04 -17.89
CA ILE A 14 17.72 -25.60 -18.16
C ILE A 14 16.31 -25.10 -17.80
N VAL A 15 15.26 -25.76 -18.27
CA VAL A 15 13.87 -25.39 -17.95
C VAL A 15 13.60 -25.48 -16.45
N GLY A 16 14.07 -26.55 -15.79
CA GLY A 16 13.98 -26.70 -14.34
C GLY A 16 14.68 -25.56 -13.58
N GLY A 17 15.87 -25.18 -14.00
CA GLY A 17 16.62 -24.06 -13.41
C GLY A 17 15.89 -22.72 -13.54
N ILE A 18 15.29 -22.45 -14.70
CA ILE A 18 14.49 -21.25 -14.95
C ILE A 18 13.24 -21.24 -14.05
N LEU A 19 12.55 -22.36 -13.92
CA LEU A 19 11.36 -22.48 -13.08
C LEU A 19 11.69 -22.26 -11.60
N VAL A 20 12.74 -22.84 -11.10
CA VAL A 20 13.20 -22.65 -9.71
C VAL A 20 13.58 -21.20 -9.46
N SER A 21 14.33 -20.58 -10.36
CA SER A 21 14.71 -19.17 -10.25
C SER A 21 13.47 -18.24 -10.25
N ALA A 22 12.50 -18.50 -11.10
CA ALA A 22 11.25 -17.73 -11.19
C ALA A 22 10.31 -17.95 -10.00
N SER A 23 10.51 -19.01 -9.22
CA SER A 23 9.72 -19.36 -8.04
C SER A 23 10.19 -18.64 -6.77
N LEU A 24 11.42 -18.18 -6.74
CA LEU A 24 12.01 -17.54 -5.56
C LEU A 24 11.81 -16.04 -5.59
N PHE A 25 11.49 -15.45 -4.43
CA PHE A 25 11.43 -14.00 -4.25
C PHE A 25 11.82 -13.60 -2.83
N THR A 26 12.25 -12.36 -2.67
CA THR A 26 12.71 -11.83 -1.39
C THR A 26 11.73 -10.79 -0.87
N VAL A 27 11.41 -10.87 0.42
CA VAL A 27 10.64 -9.85 1.14
C VAL A 27 11.58 -9.09 2.06
N HIS A 28 11.67 -7.77 1.88
CA HIS A 28 12.48 -6.89 2.72
C HIS A 28 11.79 -6.63 4.07
N GLN A 29 12.58 -6.23 5.08
CA GLN A 29 12.05 -5.93 6.42
C GLN A 29 11.06 -4.76 6.43
N THR A 30 11.21 -3.83 5.50
CA THR A 30 10.34 -2.65 5.33
C THR A 30 9.06 -2.93 4.55
N GLN A 31 8.92 -4.14 4.01
CA GLN A 31 7.83 -4.53 3.12
C GLN A 31 7.08 -5.75 3.66
N GLN A 32 5.87 -5.87 3.21
CA GLN A 32 5.05 -7.07 3.32
C GLN A 32 4.54 -7.44 1.94
N ALA A 33 4.41 -8.73 1.68
CA ALA A 33 4.02 -9.23 0.38
C ALA A 33 2.64 -9.90 0.45
N LEU A 34 1.80 -9.59 -0.53
CA LEU A 34 0.52 -10.25 -0.75
C LEU A 34 0.62 -11.08 -2.01
N ILE A 35 0.45 -12.40 -1.87
CA ILE A 35 0.42 -13.31 -3.01
C ILE A 35 -1.00 -13.38 -3.55
N LEU A 36 -1.11 -13.07 -4.82
CA LEU A 36 -2.35 -13.13 -5.59
C LEU A 36 -2.28 -14.30 -6.57
N GLN A 37 -3.34 -15.09 -6.64
CA GLN A 37 -3.52 -16.15 -7.63
C GLN A 37 -4.71 -15.79 -8.51
N PHE A 38 -4.46 -15.58 -9.81
CA PHE A 38 -5.48 -15.11 -10.75
C PHE A 38 -6.26 -13.87 -10.25
N GLY A 39 -5.55 -12.95 -9.59
CA GLY A 39 -6.14 -11.73 -9.02
C GLY A 39 -6.72 -11.88 -7.61
N ASN A 40 -6.94 -13.10 -7.14
CA ASN A 40 -7.47 -13.36 -5.79
C ASN A 40 -6.33 -13.45 -4.75
N PRO A 41 -6.45 -12.81 -3.60
CA PRO A 41 -5.45 -12.88 -2.54
C PRO A 41 -5.50 -14.27 -1.86
N VAL A 42 -4.35 -14.96 -1.86
CA VAL A 42 -4.22 -16.31 -1.28
C VAL A 42 -3.47 -16.29 0.03
N ARG A 43 -2.39 -15.51 0.12
CA ARG A 43 -1.52 -15.51 1.30
C ARG A 43 -0.86 -14.17 1.52
N VAL A 44 -0.81 -13.74 2.78
CA VAL A 44 -0.06 -12.58 3.25
C VAL A 44 1.26 -13.04 3.87
N ILE A 45 2.36 -12.41 3.50
CA ILE A 45 3.69 -12.68 4.04
C ILE A 45 4.21 -11.41 4.68
N THR A 46 4.34 -11.45 6.00
CA THR A 46 4.84 -10.34 6.82
C THR A 46 6.27 -10.55 7.30
N THR A 47 6.77 -11.79 7.20
CA THR A 47 8.13 -12.15 7.63
C THR A 47 9.11 -11.92 6.49
N PRO A 48 10.20 -11.15 6.73
CA PRO A 48 11.24 -10.93 5.73
C PRO A 48 11.99 -12.21 5.39
N GLY A 49 12.71 -12.19 4.28
CA GLY A 49 13.56 -13.27 3.81
C GLY A 49 13.13 -13.87 2.47
N LEU A 50 13.80 -14.94 2.09
CA LEU A 50 13.54 -15.67 0.85
C LEU A 50 12.25 -16.49 0.99
N LYS A 51 11.37 -16.38 0.01
CA LYS A 51 10.07 -17.04 -0.04
C LYS A 51 9.87 -17.72 -1.39
N PHE A 52 8.91 -18.63 -1.43
CA PHE A 52 8.56 -19.39 -2.62
C PHE A 52 7.16 -19.02 -3.11
N LYS A 53 7.00 -18.88 -4.43
CA LYS A 53 5.73 -18.73 -5.13
C LYS A 53 5.62 -19.70 -6.30
N LEU A 54 4.43 -19.98 -6.75
CA LEU A 54 4.21 -20.71 -7.99
C LEU A 54 4.41 -19.74 -9.18
N PRO A 55 5.41 -20.01 -10.06
CA PRO A 55 5.64 -19.18 -11.24
C PRO A 55 4.42 -19.25 -12.16
N PHE A 56 4.20 -18.19 -12.95
CA PHE A 56 3.11 -18.03 -13.93
C PHE A 56 1.70 -17.96 -13.36
N VAL A 57 1.43 -18.56 -12.20
CA VAL A 57 0.09 -18.61 -11.58
C VAL A 57 -0.08 -17.56 -10.51
N GLN A 58 1.00 -17.28 -9.75
CA GLN A 58 0.98 -16.36 -8.63
C GLN A 58 1.75 -15.09 -8.91
N ASN A 59 1.09 -13.95 -8.64
CA ASN A 59 1.68 -12.62 -8.67
C ASN A 59 1.87 -12.10 -7.25
N ILE A 60 2.86 -11.21 -7.07
CA ILE A 60 3.16 -10.62 -5.79
C ILE A 60 2.88 -9.13 -5.85
N ARG A 61 2.19 -8.62 -4.83
CA ARG A 61 2.12 -7.19 -4.54
C ARG A 61 2.84 -6.88 -3.25
N TYR A 62 3.75 -5.92 -3.31
CA TYR A 62 4.46 -5.42 -2.14
C TYR A 62 3.75 -4.20 -1.58
N TYR A 63 3.65 -4.16 -0.27
CA TYR A 63 3.13 -3.02 0.48
C TYR A 63 4.19 -2.58 1.48
N ASP A 64 4.34 -1.27 1.66
CA ASP A 64 5.25 -0.72 2.65
C ASP A 64 4.68 -0.98 4.06
N ARG A 65 5.54 -1.39 4.98
CA ARG A 65 5.22 -1.66 6.39
C ARG A 65 5.55 -0.50 7.30
N ARG A 66 6.31 0.46 6.79
CA ARG A 66 6.69 1.68 7.51
C ARG A 66 5.48 2.59 7.72
N ILE A 67 5.68 3.59 8.56
CA ILE A 67 4.75 4.70 8.66
C ILE A 67 4.91 5.55 7.39
N LEU A 68 3.80 5.82 6.73
CA LEU A 68 3.72 6.62 5.52
C LEU A 68 3.00 7.92 5.82
N ASP A 69 3.38 8.97 5.13
CA ASP A 69 2.75 10.27 5.24
C ASP A 69 1.70 10.46 4.13
N LEU A 70 0.56 11.00 4.51
CA LEU A 70 -0.49 11.46 3.61
C LEU A 70 -0.66 12.96 3.83
N ASP A 71 -0.40 13.71 2.78
CA ASP A 71 -0.44 15.17 2.75
C ASP A 71 -1.42 15.57 1.63
N PRO A 72 -2.72 15.72 1.96
CA PRO A 72 -3.71 16.20 1.00
C PRO A 72 -3.50 17.70 0.77
N PRO A 73 -3.93 18.23 -0.39
CA PRO A 73 -3.78 19.65 -0.68
C PRO A 73 -4.49 20.53 0.36
N ALA A 74 -3.83 21.62 0.73
CA ALA A 74 -4.39 22.62 1.63
C ALA A 74 -5.72 23.15 1.07
N GLN A 75 -6.66 23.43 1.97
CA GLN A 75 -7.99 23.89 1.60
C GLN A 75 -8.40 25.16 2.35
N GLU A 76 -9.14 26.02 1.65
CA GLU A 76 -9.77 27.17 2.26
C GLU A 76 -11.07 26.74 2.98
N ILE A 77 -11.19 27.10 4.25
CA ILE A 77 -12.35 26.81 5.09
C ILE A 77 -12.94 28.14 5.59
N ILE A 78 -14.27 28.23 5.52
CA ILE A 78 -15.01 29.35 6.09
C ILE A 78 -15.42 28.96 7.50
N LEU A 79 -15.02 29.76 8.48
CA LEU A 79 -15.35 29.59 9.89
C LEU A 79 -16.78 30.10 10.17
N ASN A 80 -17.26 29.81 11.39
CA ASN A 80 -18.58 30.23 11.84
C ASN A 80 -18.76 31.77 11.91
N ASP A 81 -17.65 32.51 12.08
CA ASP A 81 -17.60 33.97 12.07
C ASP A 81 -17.40 34.57 10.64
N GLN A 82 -17.64 33.78 9.58
CA GLN A 82 -17.49 34.13 8.17
C GLN A 82 -16.08 34.47 7.71
N LYS A 83 -15.08 34.25 8.57
CA LYS A 83 -13.68 34.41 8.19
C LYS A 83 -13.18 33.19 7.41
N ARG A 84 -12.28 33.45 6.47
CA ARG A 84 -11.66 32.41 5.65
C ARG A 84 -10.26 32.14 6.19
N ILE A 85 -9.96 30.88 6.37
CA ILE A 85 -8.62 30.40 6.75
C ILE A 85 -8.17 29.34 5.75
N ASN A 86 -6.87 29.30 5.51
CA ASN A 86 -6.24 28.23 4.75
C ASN A 86 -5.73 27.18 5.74
N VAL A 87 -6.23 25.95 5.63
CA VAL A 87 -5.88 24.85 6.53
C VAL A 87 -5.07 23.82 5.77
N ASP A 88 -3.89 23.57 6.28
CA ASP A 88 -3.01 22.50 5.84
C ASP A 88 -3.04 21.38 6.86
N SER A 89 -3.15 20.13 6.40
CA SER A 89 -3.31 18.97 7.26
C SER A 89 -2.50 17.81 6.74
N PHE A 90 -1.81 17.10 7.63
CA PHE A 90 -1.11 15.87 7.29
C PHE A 90 -1.50 14.74 8.24
N VAL A 91 -1.43 13.52 7.75
CA VAL A 91 -1.72 12.31 8.55
C VAL A 91 -0.63 11.29 8.30
N ARG A 92 -0.25 10.60 9.36
CA ARG A 92 0.62 9.43 9.28
C ARG A 92 -0.20 8.16 9.41
N TYR A 93 0.01 7.24 8.49
CA TYR A 93 -0.70 5.97 8.48
C TYR A 93 0.26 4.79 8.29
N LYS A 94 -0.20 3.61 8.64
CA LYS A 94 0.54 2.36 8.45
C LYS A 94 -0.39 1.28 7.94
N ILE A 95 0.08 0.54 6.94
CA ILE A 95 -0.65 -0.61 6.40
C ILE A 95 -0.36 -1.81 7.29
N THR A 96 -1.28 -2.15 8.18
CA THR A 96 -1.17 -3.30 9.08
C THR A 96 -1.67 -4.59 8.44
N ASN A 97 -2.72 -4.49 7.62
CA ASN A 97 -3.32 -5.63 6.93
C ASN A 97 -3.40 -5.36 5.42
N PRO A 98 -2.46 -5.90 4.62
CA PRO A 98 -2.45 -5.68 3.17
C PRO A 98 -3.65 -6.27 2.45
N LEU A 99 -4.31 -7.30 3.02
CA LEU A 99 -5.50 -7.90 2.44
C LEU A 99 -6.70 -6.95 2.50
N GLU A 100 -6.93 -6.33 3.64
CA GLU A 100 -7.99 -5.33 3.81
C GLU A 100 -7.70 -4.07 3.00
N PHE A 101 -6.44 -3.65 2.97
CA PHE A 101 -6.01 -2.53 2.14
C PHE A 101 -6.31 -2.78 0.65
N LEU A 102 -5.98 -3.97 0.13
CA LEU A 102 -6.31 -4.34 -1.24
C LEU A 102 -7.80 -4.30 -1.52
N LYS A 103 -8.63 -4.82 -0.60
CA LYS A 103 -10.10 -4.85 -0.76
C LYS A 103 -10.71 -3.45 -0.76
N THR A 104 -10.18 -2.55 0.06
CA THR A 104 -10.75 -1.21 0.28
C THR A 104 -10.22 -0.19 -0.73
N ALA A 105 -8.94 -0.18 -0.96
CA ALA A 105 -8.28 0.87 -1.74
C ALA A 105 -7.70 0.39 -3.07
N GLN A 106 -7.40 -0.90 -3.19
CA GLN A 106 -6.77 -1.55 -4.34
C GLN A 106 -5.35 -1.04 -4.62
N THR A 107 -5.15 0.27 -4.66
CA THR A 107 -3.86 0.93 -4.92
C THR A 107 -3.59 2.03 -3.89
N ASP A 108 -2.32 2.37 -3.70
CA ASP A 108 -1.92 3.48 -2.83
C ASP A 108 -2.47 4.83 -3.33
N ALA A 109 -2.46 5.05 -4.64
CA ALA A 109 -3.01 6.28 -5.24
C ALA A 109 -4.51 6.44 -4.95
N ASN A 110 -5.28 5.37 -5.10
CA ASN A 110 -6.71 5.37 -4.81
C ASN A 110 -6.99 5.57 -3.31
N PHE A 111 -6.17 4.95 -2.43
CA PHE A 111 -6.23 5.18 -0.99
C PHE A 111 -6.01 6.65 -0.65
N ARG A 112 -4.96 7.27 -1.19
CA ARG A 112 -4.64 8.69 -0.97
C ARG A 112 -5.79 9.59 -1.41
N GLN A 113 -6.41 9.31 -2.54
CA GLN A 113 -7.56 10.08 -3.04
C GLN A 113 -8.78 9.95 -2.13
N ILE A 114 -9.20 8.72 -1.81
CA ILE A 114 -10.39 8.45 -0.99
C ILE A 114 -10.19 8.97 0.44
N PHE A 115 -9.07 8.64 1.06
CA PHE A 115 -8.80 8.99 2.44
C PHE A 115 -8.50 10.47 2.60
N GLY A 116 -7.74 11.08 1.69
CA GLY A 116 -7.48 12.52 1.66
C GLY A 116 -8.76 13.32 1.52
N GLY A 117 -9.69 12.89 0.65
CA GLY A 117 -11.00 13.53 0.52
C GLY A 117 -11.84 13.45 1.79
N ARG A 118 -11.85 12.29 2.46
CA ARG A 118 -12.54 12.10 3.74
C ARG A 118 -11.91 12.93 4.87
N LEU A 119 -10.59 12.96 4.92
CA LEU A 119 -9.85 13.77 5.89
C LEU A 119 -10.21 15.26 5.72
N ASN A 120 -10.12 15.78 4.50
CA ASN A 120 -10.46 17.16 4.20
C ASN A 120 -11.92 17.49 4.53
N ALA A 121 -12.87 16.59 4.28
CA ALA A 121 -14.26 16.77 4.66
C ALA A 121 -14.46 16.81 6.18
N ALA A 122 -13.78 15.92 6.93
CA ALA A 122 -13.83 15.89 8.37
C ALA A 122 -13.23 17.16 8.99
N VAL A 123 -12.05 17.57 8.52
CA VAL A 123 -11.39 18.81 8.95
C VAL A 123 -12.28 20.02 8.69
N ARG A 124 -12.87 20.11 7.50
CA ARG A 124 -13.81 21.21 7.17
C ARG A 124 -15.02 21.23 8.10
N SER A 125 -15.58 20.05 8.39
CA SER A 125 -16.74 19.94 9.28
C SER A 125 -16.45 20.38 10.71
N GLU A 126 -15.27 20.03 11.23
CA GLU A 126 -14.91 20.38 12.62
C GLU A 126 -14.41 21.82 12.74
N VAL A 127 -13.51 22.23 11.85
CA VAL A 127 -12.94 23.59 11.86
C VAL A 127 -13.99 24.64 11.53
N GLY A 128 -14.92 24.35 10.62
CA GLY A 128 -16.00 25.29 10.27
C GLY A 128 -16.96 25.62 11.40
N LYS A 129 -17.02 24.80 12.46
CA LYS A 129 -17.85 25.06 13.66
C LYS A 129 -17.22 26.01 14.66
N VAL A 130 -15.93 26.26 14.55
CA VAL A 130 -15.13 27.00 15.52
C VAL A 130 -15.06 28.48 15.14
N LEU A 131 -14.96 29.35 16.14
CA LEU A 131 -14.68 30.78 15.95
C LEU A 131 -13.18 31.00 15.88
N LEU A 132 -12.72 31.97 15.08
CA LEU A 132 -11.29 32.28 15.00
C LEU A 132 -10.69 32.64 16.35
N GLY A 133 -11.44 33.35 17.19
CA GLY A 133 -11.02 33.72 18.54
C GLY A 133 -10.75 32.51 19.45
N ASP A 134 -11.54 31.43 19.31
CA ASP A 134 -11.35 30.20 20.07
C ASP A 134 -10.14 29.39 19.61
N MET A 135 -9.83 29.44 18.31
CA MET A 135 -8.62 28.80 17.77
C MET A 135 -7.33 29.51 18.22
N LEU A 136 -7.37 30.83 18.35
CA LEU A 136 -6.22 31.63 18.78
C LEU A 136 -6.12 31.74 20.31
N SER A 137 -7.23 31.48 21.03
CA SER A 137 -7.25 31.50 22.49
C SER A 137 -6.70 30.19 23.03
N ASN A 138 -5.58 30.28 23.77
CA ASN A 138 -4.96 29.15 24.47
C ASN A 138 -5.78 28.76 25.69
N LYS A 139 -7.05 28.32 25.50
CA LYS A 139 -7.84 27.73 26.57
C LYS A 139 -7.27 26.35 26.90
N ARG A 140 -6.38 26.33 27.92
CA ARG A 140 -6.02 25.11 28.62
C ARG A 140 -7.16 24.64 29.50
#